data_481c6ba947fa16312e26008afb3aa46c
#
_entry.id   481c6ba947fa16312e26008afb3aa46c
#
_cell.length_a   1.000
_cell.length_b   1.000
_cell.length_c   1.000
_cell.angle_alpha   90.00
_cell.angle_beta   90.00
_cell.angle_gamma   90.00
#
_symmetry.space_group_name_H-M   'P 1'
#
loop_
_entity.id
_entity.type
_entity.pdbx_description
1 polymer ?
#
loop_
_entity_poly.entity_id
_entity_poly.type
_entity_poly.pdbx_seq_one_letter_code
_entity_poly.pdbx_strand_id
1 'polypeptide(L)'
;MKLFSSPPRPTGTQRPASDTAQQRPTQQRPTRQRPAQQRQAQQRPAQQRPAQQRPAQQRPAQQRPAQQAYASQWTDDAARPRRSAPDARRRPPQAAPAAAGKHGRKAKKAKKPKKKKSLGRRLLILFLVLAILAGLYLTAVYSDIPFIAKWRTAYIQTAMNTLSHQWLATAFIPRSVIDKVLAEMEAAREAQIGINSEWDEGESESRNPTLTNTEGMSKEEIAFYNLFWEVNVPSMQAYVKEHPDALAAGWSRINIDKSALTADGTSIRTIQGEQVLAIDARNKILIARVKGSTYRGVLVIMKDPSRLSLQAASTLGSVGQVCGKIAEAHGGVIGMTGSGFIDPGGTGNGGTLAGYAMCNGKSYGSHMGYGYKRLELHKDNRIYIRDSDSSVSPDTTDAVEFSPAMIIDGETVVNARSGFSDLQPRACLGQSKYGEIIALLVEGRLTTSVGISVPDCAAIMTKHDCMQAMNLDGGTSAMIWYKGKYIMRSSNPALTAGRTLPNAFVYTGN
;
A
#
# COMPACT_ATOMS: atom_id res chain seq x y z
N MET A 1 5.11 -16.27 -19.89
CA MET A 1 5.88 -15.25 -19.19
C MET A 1 6.35 -15.87 -17.87
N LYS A 2 7.62 -16.27 -17.82
CA LYS A 2 8.18 -17.04 -16.68
C LYS A 2 8.43 -16.08 -15.52
N LEU A 3 7.65 -16.19 -14.50
CA LEU A 3 7.86 -15.58 -13.19
C LEU A 3 8.81 -16.47 -12.41
N PHE A 4 9.98 -15.93 -12.09
CA PHE A 4 10.91 -16.41 -11.06
C PHE A 4 11.31 -17.88 -11.12
N SER A 5 12.29 -18.19 -11.95
CA SER A 5 13.15 -19.36 -11.76
C SER A 5 14.31 -18.95 -10.86
N SER A 6 14.43 -19.60 -9.71
CA SER A 6 15.57 -19.46 -8.81
C SER A 6 16.87 -19.85 -9.51
N PRO A 7 18.00 -19.16 -9.26
CA PRO A 7 19.30 -19.57 -9.74
C PRO A 7 19.78 -20.85 -9.04
N PRO A 8 20.61 -21.72 -9.70
CA PRO A 8 21.13 -22.95 -9.10
C PRO A 8 22.17 -22.63 -8.02
N ARG A 9 22.19 -23.46 -6.99
CA ARG A 9 23.18 -23.43 -5.91
C ARG A 9 24.62 -23.61 -6.45
N PRO A 10 25.61 -22.90 -5.93
CA PRO A 10 27.02 -23.20 -6.25
C PRO A 10 27.45 -24.50 -5.58
N THR A 11 28.02 -25.39 -6.38
CA THR A 11 28.68 -26.66 -5.99
C THR A 11 29.97 -26.36 -5.23
N GLY A 12 30.18 -27.12 -4.16
CA GLY A 12 31.22 -26.93 -3.18
C GLY A 12 32.65 -26.92 -3.71
N THR A 13 33.44 -26.10 -3.09
CA THR A 13 34.92 -26.15 -3.12
C THR A 13 35.39 -26.99 -1.93
N GLN A 14 36.14 -28.05 -2.25
CA GLN A 14 36.89 -28.91 -1.32
C GLN A 14 37.93 -28.09 -0.57
N ARG A 15 38.04 -28.27 0.74
CA ARG A 15 39.18 -27.87 1.56
C ARG A 15 40.07 -29.08 1.81
N PRO A 16 41.40 -28.95 1.80
CA PRO A 16 42.31 -30.02 2.09
C PRO A 16 42.41 -30.33 3.60
N ALA A 17 42.63 -31.60 3.87
CA ALA A 17 42.86 -32.16 5.22
C ALA A 17 44.19 -31.71 5.83
N SER A 18 44.17 -31.42 7.12
CA SER A 18 45.37 -31.45 7.96
C SER A 18 45.08 -32.26 9.21
N ASP A 19 45.82 -33.38 9.33
CA ASP A 19 45.89 -34.24 10.49
C ASP A 19 46.42 -33.48 11.72
N THR A 20 45.79 -33.67 12.87
CA THR A 20 46.49 -33.81 14.14
C THR A 20 45.60 -34.54 15.14
N ALA A 21 46.04 -35.74 15.53
CA ALA A 21 45.43 -36.58 16.54
C ALA A 21 45.66 -36.04 17.95
N GLN A 22 44.58 -35.94 18.75
CA GLN A 22 44.68 -36.00 20.21
C GLN A 22 43.51 -36.81 20.79
N GLN A 23 43.91 -37.92 21.44
CA GLN A 23 43.07 -38.86 22.13
C GLN A 23 42.40 -38.26 23.37
N ARG A 24 41.12 -38.52 23.60
CA ARG A 24 40.44 -38.43 24.90
C ARG A 24 39.59 -39.69 25.15
N PRO A 25 39.54 -40.15 26.41
CA PRO A 25 39.07 -41.52 26.74
C PRO A 25 37.56 -41.64 26.79
N THR A 26 37.13 -42.83 26.37
CA THR A 26 35.76 -43.40 26.39
C THR A 26 35.23 -43.53 27.80
N GLN A 27 34.09 -42.91 28.11
CA GLN A 27 33.20 -43.31 29.22
C GLN A 27 31.98 -44.04 28.65
N GLN A 28 31.84 -45.31 29.01
CA GLN A 28 30.77 -46.19 28.71
C GLN A 28 29.51 -45.81 29.52
N ARG A 29 28.37 -45.65 28.87
CA ARG A 29 27.04 -45.59 29.50
C ARG A 29 26.29 -46.87 29.27
N PRO A 30 25.61 -47.45 30.26
CA PRO A 30 24.97 -48.76 30.15
C PRO A 30 23.65 -48.72 29.36
N THR A 31 23.51 -49.67 28.47
CA THR A 31 22.31 -49.98 27.68
C THR A 31 21.18 -50.52 28.57
N ARG A 32 20.07 -49.84 28.66
CA ARG A 32 18.80 -50.40 29.19
C ARG A 32 18.02 -50.99 28.01
N GLN A 33 17.89 -52.31 27.99
CA GLN A 33 17.00 -53.06 27.12
C GLN A 33 15.53 -52.85 27.57
N ARG A 34 14.64 -52.51 26.64
CA ARG A 34 13.18 -52.61 26.79
C ARG A 34 12.67 -53.79 25.98
N PRO A 35 11.74 -54.59 26.50
CA PRO A 35 11.23 -55.78 25.80
C PRO A 35 10.25 -55.38 24.70
N ALA A 36 10.32 -56.08 23.58
CA ALA A 36 9.42 -55.99 22.45
C ALA A 36 8.05 -56.58 22.80
N GLN A 37 6.98 -55.78 22.77
CA GLN A 37 5.60 -56.29 22.74
C GLN A 37 5.17 -56.45 21.28
N GLN A 38 4.95 -57.69 20.92
CA GLN A 38 4.26 -58.10 19.68
C GLN A 38 2.82 -57.60 19.70
N ARG A 39 2.45 -56.73 18.75
CA ARG A 39 1.06 -56.43 18.40
C ARG A 39 0.67 -57.24 17.17
N GLN A 40 -0.20 -58.21 17.37
CA GLN A 40 -0.89 -58.98 16.33
C GLN A 40 -1.74 -58.04 15.46
N ALA A 41 -1.54 -58.09 14.16
CA ALA A 41 -2.38 -57.43 13.16
C ALA A 41 -3.69 -58.21 13.01
N GLN A 42 -4.80 -57.68 13.46
CA GLN A 42 -6.13 -58.16 13.11
C GLN A 42 -6.52 -57.61 11.73
N GLN A 43 -6.60 -58.50 10.76
CA GLN A 43 -7.18 -58.27 9.44
C GLN A 43 -8.70 -58.08 9.55
N ARG A 44 -9.23 -56.96 9.12
CA ARG A 44 -10.66 -56.75 8.89
C ARG A 44 -10.99 -57.07 7.43
N PRO A 45 -12.09 -57.81 7.16
CA PRO A 45 -12.48 -58.13 5.78
C PRO A 45 -13.04 -56.92 5.05
N ALA A 46 -12.69 -56.80 3.77
CA ALA A 46 -13.21 -55.82 2.86
C ALA A 46 -14.69 -56.08 2.52
N GLN A 47 -15.60 -55.23 2.92
CA GLN A 47 -16.99 -55.20 2.43
C GLN A 47 -17.05 -54.51 1.07
N GLN A 48 -17.35 -55.28 0.05
CA GLN A 48 -17.69 -54.80 -1.30
C GLN A 48 -19.04 -54.11 -1.24
N ARG A 49 -19.09 -52.81 -1.63
CA ARG A 49 -20.34 -52.09 -1.91
C ARG A 49 -20.71 -52.29 -3.38
N PRO A 50 -21.98 -52.58 -3.72
CA PRO A 50 -22.41 -52.68 -5.11
C PRO A 50 -22.48 -51.32 -5.76
N ALA A 51 -22.05 -51.23 -7.03
CA ALA A 51 -22.16 -50.07 -7.89
C ALA A 51 -23.64 -49.83 -8.24
N GLN A 52 -24.23 -48.76 -7.75
CA GLN A 52 -25.52 -48.25 -8.25
C GLN A 52 -25.29 -47.43 -9.51
N GLN A 53 -25.75 -47.97 -10.63
CA GLN A 53 -25.87 -47.24 -11.90
C GLN A 53 -26.94 -46.14 -11.74
N ARG A 54 -26.56 -44.86 -11.95
CA ARG A 54 -27.51 -43.76 -12.12
C ARG A 54 -27.90 -43.61 -13.59
N PRO A 55 -29.18 -43.48 -13.91
CA PRO A 55 -29.60 -43.24 -15.29
C PRO A 55 -29.19 -41.82 -15.74
N ALA A 56 -28.73 -41.73 -17.00
CA ALA A 56 -28.45 -40.46 -17.66
C ALA A 56 -29.72 -39.66 -17.88
N GLN A 57 -29.90 -38.57 -17.15
CA GLN A 57 -30.93 -37.57 -17.47
C GLN A 57 -30.41 -36.65 -18.56
N GLN A 58 -31.03 -36.70 -19.70
CA GLN A 58 -30.87 -35.76 -20.80
C GLN A 58 -31.33 -34.34 -20.33
N ARG A 59 -30.43 -33.36 -20.36
CA ARG A 59 -30.77 -31.95 -20.19
C ARG A 59 -31.23 -31.37 -21.53
N PRO A 60 -32.35 -30.64 -21.57
CA PRO A 60 -32.76 -29.90 -22.77
C PRO A 60 -31.74 -28.76 -23.01
N ALA A 61 -31.40 -28.55 -24.29
CA ALA A 61 -30.62 -27.43 -24.75
C ALA A 61 -31.34 -26.10 -24.48
N GLN A 62 -30.88 -25.33 -23.53
CA GLN A 62 -31.28 -23.93 -23.38
C GLN A 62 -30.47 -23.06 -24.36
N GLN A 63 -31.22 -22.43 -25.25
CA GLN A 63 -30.71 -21.42 -26.17
C GLN A 63 -30.10 -20.25 -25.41
N ARG A 64 -28.86 -19.89 -25.75
CA ARG A 64 -28.21 -18.66 -25.29
C ARG A 64 -28.91 -17.45 -25.90
N PRO A 65 -29.29 -16.42 -25.12
CA PRO A 65 -29.66 -15.12 -25.69
C PRO A 65 -28.36 -14.46 -26.23
N ALA A 66 -28.47 -13.91 -27.42
CA ALA A 66 -27.41 -13.13 -28.06
C ALA A 66 -27.03 -11.94 -27.19
N GLN A 67 -25.72 -11.81 -26.88
CA GLN A 67 -25.17 -10.59 -26.28
C GLN A 67 -25.28 -9.48 -27.33
N GLN A 68 -26.20 -8.54 -27.08
CA GLN A 68 -26.22 -7.26 -27.75
C GLN A 68 -25.03 -6.44 -27.27
N ALA A 69 -24.14 -6.14 -28.20
CA ALA A 69 -23.09 -5.15 -28.02
C ALA A 69 -23.71 -3.78 -27.79
N TYR A 70 -23.50 -3.21 -26.61
CA TYR A 70 -23.78 -1.78 -26.37
C TYR A 70 -22.63 -0.99 -27.02
N ALA A 71 -22.88 -0.54 -28.25
CA ALA A 71 -22.14 0.57 -28.84
C ALA A 71 -22.60 1.87 -28.13
N SER A 72 -21.69 2.51 -27.47
CA SER A 72 -21.87 3.85 -26.88
C SER A 72 -22.04 4.86 -28.02
N GLN A 73 -23.27 5.33 -28.23
CA GLN A 73 -23.56 6.54 -28.96
C GLN A 73 -23.32 7.75 -28.04
N TRP A 74 -22.25 8.44 -28.27
CA TRP A 74 -22.13 9.85 -27.88
C TRP A 74 -22.70 10.69 -29.00
N THR A 75 -23.92 11.14 -28.88
CA THR A 75 -24.48 12.19 -29.71
C THR A 75 -24.21 13.52 -29.03
N ASP A 76 -23.38 14.35 -29.67
CA ASP A 76 -23.31 15.77 -29.45
C ASP A 76 -24.67 16.42 -29.76
N ASP A 77 -25.33 16.94 -28.74
CA ASP A 77 -26.43 17.88 -28.90
C ASP A 77 -26.16 19.13 -28.08
N ALA A 78 -25.45 20.08 -28.70
CA ALA A 78 -25.45 21.48 -28.29
C ALA A 78 -26.20 22.28 -29.34
N ALA A 79 -27.54 22.28 -29.27
CA ALA A 79 -28.40 23.16 -30.05
C ALA A 79 -28.19 24.64 -29.66
N ARG A 80 -27.59 25.42 -30.52
CA ARG A 80 -27.74 26.88 -30.50
C ARG A 80 -28.93 27.30 -31.37
N PRO A 81 -29.84 28.20 -30.93
CA PRO A 81 -30.96 28.63 -31.72
C PRO A 81 -30.48 29.53 -32.85
N ARG A 82 -30.87 29.15 -34.07
CA ARG A 82 -30.76 30.00 -35.27
C ARG A 82 -31.79 31.13 -35.19
N ARG A 83 -31.31 32.36 -35.15
CA ARG A 83 -32.12 33.56 -35.48
C ARG A 83 -32.30 33.64 -36.98
N SER A 84 -33.54 33.58 -37.41
CA SER A 84 -34.07 33.83 -38.76
C SER A 84 -33.76 35.28 -39.22
N ALA A 85 -33.18 35.40 -40.41
CA ALA A 85 -33.08 36.67 -41.13
C ALA A 85 -34.36 36.86 -41.98
N PRO A 86 -34.88 38.08 -42.10
CA PRO A 86 -35.98 38.38 -43.01
C PRO A 86 -35.51 38.77 -44.39
N ASP A 87 -36.28 38.33 -45.35
CA ASP A 87 -36.30 38.54 -46.78
C ASP A 87 -36.17 40.01 -47.18
N ALA A 88 -35.26 40.34 -48.11
CA ALA A 88 -35.13 41.68 -48.72
C ALA A 88 -35.54 41.59 -50.19
N ARG A 89 -36.73 42.11 -50.48
CA ARG A 89 -37.28 42.32 -51.85
C ARG A 89 -36.53 43.42 -52.55
N ARG A 90 -36.31 43.16 -53.84
CA ARG A 90 -35.92 44.04 -54.96
C ARG A 90 -36.54 45.47 -54.97
N ARG A 91 -35.77 46.45 -55.44
CA ARG A 91 -36.16 47.38 -56.50
C ARG A 91 -35.00 48.28 -56.98
N PRO A 92 -35.12 48.92 -58.15
CA PRO A 92 -34.05 49.09 -59.13
C PRO A 92 -33.56 50.57 -59.20
N PRO A 93 -32.78 50.93 -60.24
CA PRO A 93 -31.78 51.99 -60.17
C PRO A 93 -32.31 53.41 -60.51
N GLN A 94 -31.73 54.44 -59.96
CA GLN A 94 -31.86 55.80 -60.44
C GLN A 94 -30.50 56.46 -60.59
N ALA A 95 -30.44 57.22 -61.64
CA ALA A 95 -29.31 57.84 -62.27
C ALA A 95 -28.63 59.02 -61.49
N ALA A 96 -27.46 59.24 -61.93
CA ALA A 96 -26.52 60.30 -61.52
C ALA A 96 -27.06 61.74 -61.57
N PRO A 97 -26.40 62.72 -60.96
CA PRO A 97 -25.52 63.56 -61.79
C PRO A 97 -24.14 63.86 -61.21
N ALA A 98 -23.27 64.18 -62.13
CA ALA A 98 -21.87 64.55 -61.97
C ALA A 98 -21.66 65.90 -61.30
N ALA A 99 -20.55 66.01 -60.54
CA ALA A 99 -19.72 67.21 -60.45
C ALA A 99 -18.35 66.98 -59.87
N ALA A 100 -17.39 67.14 -60.72
CA ALA A 100 -16.10 67.89 -60.58
C ALA A 100 -15.21 67.71 -59.33
N GLY A 101 -14.12 67.02 -59.53
CA GLY A 101 -12.79 67.67 -59.31
C GLY A 101 -12.17 67.66 -57.94
N LYS A 102 -11.16 66.85 -57.77
CA LYS A 102 -9.77 67.29 -57.56
C LYS A 102 -8.83 66.10 -57.31
N HIS A 103 -7.80 66.01 -58.11
CA HIS A 103 -6.71 65.09 -58.06
C HIS A 103 -5.97 65.14 -56.70
N GLY A 104 -5.92 63.99 -55.99
CA GLY A 104 -4.98 63.75 -54.92
C GLY A 104 -4.46 62.31 -55.05
N ARG A 105 -3.39 62.10 -55.80
CA ARG A 105 -2.68 60.81 -55.87
C ARG A 105 -2.11 60.48 -54.49
N LYS A 106 -2.81 59.70 -53.71
CA LYS A 106 -2.20 59.02 -52.55
C LYS A 106 -1.30 57.91 -53.06
N ALA A 107 0.01 58.12 -52.95
CA ALA A 107 1.02 57.10 -53.20
C ALA A 107 0.70 55.81 -52.35
N LYS A 108 0.48 54.66 -53.02
CA LYS A 108 0.38 53.36 -52.37
C LYS A 108 1.73 53.10 -51.73
N LYS A 109 1.77 53.10 -50.36
CA LYS A 109 2.92 52.60 -49.61
C LYS A 109 3.18 51.14 -50.02
N ALA A 110 4.28 50.89 -50.69
CA ALA A 110 4.75 49.60 -51.07
C ALA A 110 4.85 48.75 -49.78
N LYS A 111 4.08 47.67 -49.70
CA LYS A 111 4.21 46.68 -48.64
C LYS A 111 5.61 46.09 -48.74
N LYS A 112 6.45 46.32 -47.71
CA LYS A 112 7.78 45.72 -47.59
C LYS A 112 7.61 44.17 -47.77
N PRO A 113 8.43 43.53 -48.63
CA PRO A 113 8.32 42.12 -48.83
C PRO A 113 8.58 41.37 -47.50
N LYS A 114 7.61 40.59 -47.03
CA LYS A 114 7.82 39.69 -45.89
C LYS A 114 8.97 38.76 -46.24
N LYS A 115 10.15 38.98 -45.62
CA LYS A 115 11.31 38.05 -45.78
C LYS A 115 10.80 36.64 -45.48
N LYS A 116 10.68 35.77 -46.49
CA LYS A 116 10.42 34.34 -46.35
C LYS A 116 11.55 33.79 -45.47
N LYS A 117 11.25 33.39 -44.23
CA LYS A 117 12.24 32.71 -43.39
C LYS A 117 12.78 31.54 -44.16
N SER A 118 14.09 31.51 -44.48
CA SER A 118 14.70 30.49 -45.33
C SER A 118 14.41 29.12 -44.70
N LEU A 119 14.09 28.11 -45.55
CA LEU A 119 13.85 26.73 -45.15
C LEU A 119 15.01 26.22 -44.27
N GLY A 120 16.24 26.54 -44.61
CA GLY A 120 17.44 26.22 -43.85
C GLY A 120 17.43 26.71 -42.42
N ARG A 121 16.93 27.93 -42.14
CA ARG A 121 16.81 28.43 -40.76
C ARG A 121 15.76 27.67 -39.95
N ARG A 122 14.67 27.21 -40.59
CA ARG A 122 13.65 26.36 -39.92
C ARG A 122 14.20 24.98 -39.62
N LEU A 123 14.94 24.38 -40.54
CA LEU A 123 15.61 23.07 -40.37
C LEU A 123 16.67 23.14 -39.25
N LEU A 124 17.47 24.23 -39.21
CA LEU A 124 18.46 24.44 -38.17
C LEU A 124 17.79 24.55 -36.78
N ILE A 125 16.69 25.31 -36.66
CA ILE A 125 15.96 25.45 -35.40
C ILE A 125 15.38 24.08 -34.98
N LEU A 126 14.80 23.35 -35.93
CA LEU A 126 14.29 22.00 -35.65
C LEU A 126 15.41 21.05 -35.16
N PHE A 127 16.56 21.05 -35.82
CA PHE A 127 17.72 20.26 -35.42
C PHE A 127 18.21 20.64 -34.01
N LEU A 128 18.32 21.94 -33.69
CA LEU A 128 18.71 22.39 -32.35
C LEU A 128 17.70 21.95 -31.28
N VAL A 129 16.40 22.04 -31.57
CA VAL A 129 15.35 21.56 -30.65
C VAL A 129 15.48 20.07 -30.43
N LEU A 130 15.66 19.28 -31.48
CA LEU A 130 15.84 17.83 -31.36
C LEU A 130 17.12 17.47 -30.60
N ALA A 131 18.23 18.19 -30.85
CA ALA A 131 19.48 18.00 -30.11
C ALA A 131 19.33 18.31 -28.62
N ILE A 132 18.60 19.38 -28.26
CA ILE A 132 18.30 19.72 -26.85
C ILE A 132 17.44 18.62 -26.23
N LEU A 133 16.38 18.18 -26.91
CA LEU A 133 15.50 17.09 -26.42
C LEU A 133 16.28 15.79 -26.24
N ALA A 134 17.15 15.43 -27.18
CA ALA A 134 18.02 14.28 -27.05
C ALA A 134 18.99 14.40 -25.87
N GLY A 135 19.60 15.58 -25.69
CA GLY A 135 20.46 15.86 -24.54
C GLY A 135 19.72 15.74 -23.20
N LEU A 136 18.51 16.30 -23.08
CA LEU A 136 17.66 16.16 -21.90
C LEU A 136 17.30 14.70 -21.63
N TYR A 137 16.93 13.96 -22.68
CA TYR A 137 16.61 12.53 -22.58
C TYR A 137 17.83 11.72 -22.07
N LEU A 138 19.00 11.89 -22.69
CA LEU A 138 20.22 11.20 -22.28
C LEU A 138 20.60 11.54 -20.82
N THR A 139 20.46 12.80 -20.43
CA THR A 139 20.69 13.21 -19.04
C THR A 139 19.69 12.54 -18.09
N ALA A 140 18.41 12.51 -18.41
CA ALA A 140 17.40 11.85 -17.57
C ALA A 140 17.66 10.35 -17.43
N VAL A 141 18.11 9.67 -18.50
CA VAL A 141 18.28 8.22 -18.53
C VAL A 141 19.64 7.75 -17.97
N TYR A 142 20.72 8.51 -18.20
CA TYR A 142 22.07 8.03 -17.91
C TYR A 142 22.85 8.87 -16.88
N SER A 143 22.33 10.02 -16.44
CA SER A 143 23.05 10.86 -15.50
C SER A 143 23.15 10.24 -14.11
N ASP A 144 24.31 10.32 -13.49
CA ASP A 144 24.55 9.93 -12.08
C ASP A 144 24.37 11.09 -11.10
N ILE A 145 23.87 12.26 -11.55
CA ILE A 145 23.50 13.36 -10.67
C ILE A 145 22.48 12.85 -9.64
N PRO A 146 22.75 12.94 -8.33
CA PRO A 146 21.95 12.26 -7.30
C PRO A 146 20.45 12.57 -7.37
N PHE A 147 20.10 13.82 -7.67
CA PHE A 147 18.70 14.22 -7.84
C PHE A 147 18.03 13.52 -9.03
N ILE A 148 18.69 13.46 -10.19
CA ILE A 148 18.14 12.84 -11.40
C ILE A 148 18.08 11.33 -11.22
N ALA A 149 19.16 10.72 -10.71
CA ALA A 149 19.23 9.29 -10.44
C ALA A 149 18.11 8.84 -9.49
N LYS A 150 17.87 9.58 -8.39
CA LYS A 150 16.79 9.30 -7.42
C LYS A 150 15.43 9.26 -8.12
N TRP A 151 15.08 10.28 -8.90
CA TRP A 151 13.77 10.34 -9.56
C TRP A 151 13.62 9.34 -10.71
N ARG A 152 14.70 9.06 -11.45
CA ARG A 152 14.74 7.97 -12.44
C ARG A 152 14.46 6.62 -11.81
N THR A 153 15.16 6.29 -10.71
CA THR A 153 14.96 5.04 -9.97
C THR A 153 13.53 4.93 -9.47
N ALA A 154 13.02 5.97 -8.81
CA ALA A 154 11.63 6.00 -8.32
C ALA A 154 10.62 5.81 -9.47
N TYR A 155 10.83 6.46 -10.63
CA TYR A 155 9.97 6.32 -11.79
C TYR A 155 9.99 4.88 -12.34
N ILE A 156 11.17 4.28 -12.53
CA ILE A 156 11.31 2.92 -13.05
C ILE A 156 10.64 1.94 -12.10
N GLN A 157 10.94 2.00 -10.81
CA GLN A 157 10.35 1.10 -9.81
C GLN A 157 8.83 1.27 -9.75
N THR A 158 8.32 2.51 -9.76
CA THR A 158 6.87 2.79 -9.76
C THR A 158 6.18 2.17 -10.98
N ALA A 159 6.74 2.34 -12.17
CA ALA A 159 6.18 1.77 -13.40
C ALA A 159 6.26 0.25 -13.40
N MET A 160 7.41 -0.33 -13.04
CA MET A 160 7.63 -1.79 -13.07
C MET A 160 6.82 -2.53 -12.00
N ASN A 161 6.61 -1.94 -10.81
CA ASN A 161 5.79 -2.50 -9.73
C ASN A 161 4.27 -2.29 -9.95
N THR A 162 3.87 -1.59 -11.02
CA THR A 162 2.46 -1.41 -11.37
C THR A 162 2.12 -2.31 -12.56
N LEU A 163 1.42 -3.42 -12.32
CA LEU A 163 1.18 -4.49 -13.31
C LEU A 163 0.64 -4.00 -14.66
N SER A 164 -0.21 -2.98 -14.69
CA SER A 164 -0.83 -2.43 -15.90
C SER A 164 -0.05 -1.30 -16.57
N HIS A 165 1.04 -0.79 -15.96
CA HIS A 165 1.73 0.42 -16.41
C HIS A 165 3.24 0.22 -16.67
N GLN A 166 3.73 -1.02 -16.71
CA GLN A 166 5.15 -1.34 -17.01
C GLN A 166 5.63 -0.76 -18.34
N TRP A 167 4.72 -0.58 -19.29
CA TRP A 167 5.01 0.02 -20.59
C TRP A 167 5.54 1.46 -20.48
N LEU A 168 5.19 2.21 -19.41
CA LEU A 168 5.70 3.57 -19.18
C LEU A 168 7.24 3.57 -19.02
N ALA A 169 7.81 2.54 -18.40
CA ALA A 169 9.26 2.39 -18.32
C ALA A 169 9.81 1.72 -19.60
N THR A 170 9.24 0.58 -20.00
CA THR A 170 9.81 -0.26 -21.09
C THR A 170 9.74 0.38 -22.46
N ALA A 171 8.84 1.34 -22.72
CA ALA A 171 8.75 2.05 -23.99
C ALA A 171 9.78 3.19 -24.12
N PHE A 172 10.27 3.75 -23.03
CA PHE A 172 11.08 4.97 -23.04
C PHE A 172 12.46 4.81 -22.41
N ILE A 173 12.72 3.75 -21.66
CA ILE A 173 13.98 3.53 -20.94
C ILE A 173 14.63 2.25 -21.44
N PRO A 174 15.95 2.26 -21.76
CA PRO A 174 16.68 1.07 -22.18
C PRO A 174 16.59 -0.04 -21.13
N ARG A 175 16.46 -1.27 -21.59
CA ARG A 175 16.30 -2.45 -20.74
C ARG A 175 17.44 -2.58 -19.72
N SER A 176 18.68 -2.30 -20.13
CA SER A 176 19.86 -2.35 -19.24
C SER A 176 19.75 -1.42 -18.03
N VAL A 177 19.13 -0.24 -18.20
CA VAL A 177 18.92 0.71 -17.09
C VAL A 177 17.80 0.21 -16.17
N ILE A 178 16.73 -0.36 -16.74
CA ILE A 178 15.63 -0.96 -15.97
C ILE A 178 16.16 -2.14 -15.16
N ASP A 179 16.89 -3.07 -15.79
CA ASP A 179 17.41 -4.28 -15.15
C ASP A 179 18.39 -3.95 -14.02
N LYS A 180 19.22 -2.89 -14.16
CA LYS A 180 20.08 -2.39 -13.08
C LYS A 180 19.26 -1.95 -11.86
N VAL A 181 18.20 -1.16 -12.08
CA VAL A 181 17.34 -0.68 -10.98
C VAL A 181 16.60 -1.84 -10.30
N LEU A 182 16.14 -2.84 -11.07
CA LEU A 182 15.48 -4.02 -10.51
C LEU A 182 16.45 -4.91 -9.73
N ALA A 183 17.70 -5.05 -10.21
CA ALA A 183 18.74 -5.77 -9.48
C ALA A 183 19.12 -5.09 -8.15
N GLU A 184 19.19 -3.75 -8.12
CA GLU A 184 19.40 -2.98 -6.89
C GLU A 184 18.26 -3.20 -5.88
N MET A 185 17.02 -3.30 -6.35
CA MET A 185 15.87 -3.59 -5.50
C MET A 185 15.91 -5.03 -4.94
N GLU A 186 16.30 -6.00 -5.77
CA GLU A 186 16.47 -7.39 -5.33
C GLU A 186 17.59 -7.52 -4.31
N ALA A 187 18.76 -6.91 -4.56
CA ALA A 187 19.87 -6.89 -3.62
C ALA A 187 19.49 -6.23 -2.27
N ALA A 188 18.64 -5.20 -2.30
CA ALA A 188 18.13 -4.58 -1.09
C ALA A 188 17.19 -5.50 -0.29
N ARG A 189 16.41 -6.35 -0.98
CA ARG A 189 15.59 -7.38 -0.35
C ARG A 189 16.46 -8.49 0.26
N GLU A 190 17.45 -8.94 -0.49
CA GLU A 190 18.40 -9.95 -0.01
C GLU A 190 19.22 -9.46 1.21
N ALA A 191 19.55 -8.17 1.26
CA ALA A 191 20.28 -7.58 2.39
C ALA A 191 19.52 -7.63 3.73
N GLN A 192 18.21 -7.91 3.71
CA GLN A 192 17.41 -8.07 4.93
C GLN A 192 17.41 -9.50 5.47
N ILE A 193 17.98 -10.47 4.74
CA ILE A 193 18.01 -11.87 5.16
C ILE A 193 18.89 -12.01 6.39
N GLY A 194 18.41 -12.76 7.37
CA GLY A 194 19.07 -12.96 8.66
C GLY A 194 18.82 -11.84 9.68
N ILE A 195 18.19 -10.71 9.28
CA ILE A 195 17.80 -9.66 10.22
C ILE A 195 16.42 -10.02 10.77
N ASN A 196 16.38 -10.61 11.95
CA ASN A 196 15.15 -11.05 12.61
C ASN A 196 14.98 -10.28 13.92
N SER A 197 13.75 -10.03 14.32
CA SER A 197 13.46 -9.30 15.56
C SER A 197 13.73 -10.14 16.79
N GLU A 198 14.33 -9.47 17.79
CA GLU A 198 14.59 -9.98 19.13
C GLU A 198 14.18 -8.87 20.11
N TRP A 199 13.00 -9.02 20.75
CA TRP A 199 12.64 -8.09 21.82
C TRP A 199 13.57 -8.31 23.02
N ASP A 200 14.37 -7.32 23.40
CA ASP A 200 15.10 -7.33 24.65
C ASP A 200 14.14 -7.32 25.84
N GLU A 201 14.40 -8.18 26.85
CA GLU A 201 13.56 -8.24 28.06
C GLU A 201 13.50 -6.88 28.79
N GLY A 202 14.57 -6.07 28.71
CA GLY A 202 14.62 -4.72 29.29
C GLY A 202 13.76 -3.67 28.55
N GLU A 203 13.46 -3.85 27.27
CA GLU A 203 12.65 -2.91 26.50
C GLU A 203 11.14 -3.08 26.72
N SER A 204 10.71 -4.21 27.28
CA SER A 204 9.31 -4.47 27.64
C SER A 204 8.79 -3.64 28.81
N GLU A 205 9.66 -3.00 29.57
CA GLU A 205 9.32 -2.13 30.72
C GLU A 205 9.15 -0.65 30.35
N SER A 206 9.24 -0.31 29.09
CA SER A 206 9.05 1.04 28.58
C SER A 206 7.63 1.53 28.92
N ARG A 207 7.48 2.26 30.01
CA ARG A 207 6.19 2.85 30.40
C ARG A 207 5.82 3.95 29.42
N ASN A 208 4.53 4.04 29.09
CA ASN A 208 4.01 5.17 28.30
C ASN A 208 4.47 6.49 28.93
N PRO A 209 4.82 7.49 28.10
CA PRO A 209 5.09 8.83 28.60
C PRO A 209 3.98 9.29 29.51
N THR A 210 4.33 9.72 30.72
CA THR A 210 3.37 10.22 31.71
C THR A 210 3.33 11.74 31.64
N LEU A 211 2.14 12.32 31.69
CA LEU A 211 1.95 13.75 31.72
C LEU A 211 2.62 14.35 32.98
N THR A 212 3.56 15.28 32.77
CA THR A 212 4.34 15.89 33.89
C THR A 212 3.69 17.13 34.47
N ASN A 213 2.98 17.91 33.65
CA ASN A 213 2.25 19.10 34.12
C ASN A 213 0.76 18.79 34.16
N THR A 214 0.24 18.57 35.35
CA THR A 214 -1.17 18.17 35.62
C THR A 214 -1.93 19.23 36.44
N GLU A 215 -1.36 20.42 36.65
CA GLU A 215 -1.96 21.49 37.42
C GLU A 215 -3.32 21.91 36.81
N GLY A 216 -4.36 21.92 37.63
CA GLY A 216 -5.72 22.28 37.21
C GLY A 216 -6.49 21.19 36.42
N MET A 217 -5.90 20.03 36.17
CA MET A 217 -6.56 18.93 35.46
C MET A 217 -7.30 17.98 36.39
N SER A 218 -8.43 17.47 35.93
CA SER A 218 -9.15 16.41 36.63
C SER A 218 -8.41 15.06 36.49
N LYS A 219 -8.72 14.11 37.37
CA LYS A 219 -8.16 12.75 37.33
C LYS A 219 -8.49 12.04 35.99
N GLU A 220 -9.70 12.26 35.45
CA GLU A 220 -10.11 11.67 34.16
C GLU A 220 -9.35 12.28 32.98
N GLU A 221 -9.10 13.59 33.04
CA GLU A 221 -8.30 14.29 32.02
C GLU A 221 -6.85 13.79 32.00
N ILE A 222 -6.25 13.65 33.19
CA ILE A 222 -4.88 13.07 33.31
C ILE A 222 -4.86 11.65 32.78
N ALA A 223 -5.86 10.82 33.12
CA ALA A 223 -5.95 9.45 32.60
C ALA A 223 -6.10 9.41 31.06
N PHE A 224 -6.86 10.36 30.51
CA PHE A 224 -7.00 10.49 29.05
C PHE A 224 -5.66 10.82 28.38
N TYR A 225 -4.91 11.81 28.86
CA TYR A 225 -3.61 12.15 28.27
C TYR A 225 -2.53 11.10 28.53
N ASN A 226 -2.60 10.35 29.61
CA ASN A 226 -1.72 9.20 29.82
C ASN A 226 -2.02 8.05 28.84
N LEU A 227 -3.29 7.88 28.43
CA LEU A 227 -3.68 6.91 27.40
C LEU A 227 -3.31 7.41 26.00
N PHE A 228 -3.61 8.68 25.70
CA PHE A 228 -3.36 9.31 24.40
C PHE A 228 -2.23 10.34 24.50
N TRP A 229 -1.07 9.89 24.97
CA TRP A 229 0.10 10.75 25.19
C TRP A 229 0.61 11.43 23.92
N GLU A 230 0.24 10.91 22.74
CA GLU A 230 0.56 11.52 21.46
C GLU A 230 -0.27 12.80 21.20
N VAL A 231 -1.33 13.02 21.93
CA VAL A 231 -2.19 14.20 21.72
C VAL A 231 -1.54 15.43 22.35
N ASN A 232 -1.39 16.48 21.57
CA ASN A 232 -0.89 17.78 22.04
C ASN A 232 -1.92 18.44 22.97
N VAL A 233 -1.59 18.54 24.25
CA VAL A 233 -2.48 19.04 25.32
C VAL A 233 -3.09 20.41 25.00
N PRO A 234 -2.30 21.47 24.65
CA PRO A 234 -2.88 22.77 24.34
C PRO A 234 -3.91 22.75 23.19
N SER A 235 -3.64 21.97 22.13
CA SER A 235 -4.56 21.89 21.00
C SER A 235 -5.85 21.16 21.34
N MET A 236 -5.79 20.13 22.20
CA MET A 236 -6.97 19.41 22.68
C MET A 236 -7.81 20.26 23.61
N GLN A 237 -7.19 20.98 24.55
CA GLN A 237 -7.87 21.91 25.44
C GLN A 237 -8.57 23.05 24.69
N ALA A 238 -7.91 23.61 23.67
CA ALA A 238 -8.54 24.60 22.79
C ALA A 238 -9.76 24.03 22.06
N TYR A 239 -9.63 22.81 21.50
CA TYR A 239 -10.72 22.15 20.80
C TYR A 239 -11.94 21.89 21.69
N VAL A 240 -11.76 21.35 22.90
CA VAL A 240 -12.88 21.06 23.81
C VAL A 240 -13.52 22.33 24.39
N LYS A 241 -12.78 23.44 24.47
CA LYS A 241 -13.33 24.75 24.81
C LYS A 241 -14.25 25.28 23.71
N GLU A 242 -13.90 25.06 22.44
CA GLU A 242 -14.72 25.42 21.28
C GLU A 242 -15.89 24.45 21.06
N HIS A 243 -15.73 23.19 21.48
CA HIS A 243 -16.68 22.09 21.28
C HIS A 243 -16.96 21.38 22.61
N PRO A 244 -17.66 22.02 23.57
CA PRO A 244 -17.91 21.46 24.89
C PRO A 244 -18.75 20.17 24.84
N ASP A 245 -19.54 19.98 23.82
CA ASP A 245 -20.29 18.75 23.53
C ASP A 245 -19.40 17.52 23.36
N ALA A 246 -18.14 17.68 22.95
CA ALA A 246 -17.17 16.59 22.85
C ALA A 246 -16.87 15.94 24.22
N LEU A 247 -17.05 16.68 25.32
CA LEU A 247 -16.88 16.20 26.70
C LEU A 247 -18.19 15.84 27.39
N ALA A 248 -19.35 15.91 26.76
CA ALA A 248 -20.64 15.65 27.35
C ALA A 248 -20.75 14.29 28.06
N ALA A 249 -20.00 13.29 27.57
CA ALA A 249 -19.92 11.94 28.15
C ALA A 249 -18.70 11.73 29.08
N GLY A 250 -17.89 12.76 29.33
CA GLY A 250 -16.64 12.72 30.11
C GLY A 250 -15.43 12.28 29.28
N TRP A 251 -14.23 12.50 29.80
CA TRP A 251 -12.95 12.22 29.15
C TRP A 251 -12.78 10.74 28.74
N SER A 252 -13.23 9.82 29.58
CA SER A 252 -13.12 8.37 29.33
C SER A 252 -14.00 7.85 28.17
N ARG A 253 -14.95 8.69 27.70
CA ARG A 253 -15.90 8.37 26.64
C ARG A 253 -15.85 9.32 25.45
N ILE A 254 -14.82 10.16 25.38
CA ILE A 254 -14.63 11.04 24.21
C ILE A 254 -14.72 10.22 22.94
N ASN A 255 -15.52 10.72 21.99
CA ASN A 255 -15.69 10.15 20.66
C ASN A 255 -15.75 11.29 19.63
N ILE A 256 -14.58 11.70 19.15
CA ILE A 256 -14.44 12.69 18.10
C ILE A 256 -14.22 11.92 16.80
N ASP A 257 -15.08 12.10 15.80
CA ASP A 257 -14.95 11.44 14.49
C ASP A 257 -15.13 12.43 13.35
N LYS A 258 -14.00 12.90 12.83
CA LYS A 258 -13.85 13.70 11.61
C LYS A 258 -12.99 12.95 10.57
N SER A 259 -13.02 11.62 10.60
CA SER A 259 -12.22 10.74 9.74
C SER A 259 -12.81 10.50 8.35
N ALA A 260 -14.02 11.00 8.03
CA ALA A 260 -14.59 10.89 6.70
C ALA A 260 -13.67 11.50 5.62
N LEU A 261 -13.66 10.91 4.41
CA LEU A 261 -12.76 11.31 3.30
C LEU A 261 -12.84 12.82 2.97
N THR A 262 -14.01 13.40 3.08
CA THR A 262 -14.30 14.83 2.81
C THR A 262 -14.14 15.71 4.04
N ALA A 263 -13.89 15.15 5.23
CA ALA A 263 -13.78 15.94 6.46
C ALA A 263 -12.49 16.76 6.48
N ASP A 264 -12.59 18.01 6.93
CA ASP A 264 -11.42 18.88 7.13
C ASP A 264 -10.54 18.42 8.30
N GLY A 265 -11.05 17.49 9.12
CA GLY A 265 -10.42 17.03 10.36
C GLY A 265 -10.75 17.93 11.55
N THR A 266 -9.94 17.88 12.59
CA THR A 266 -10.06 18.71 13.79
C THR A 266 -8.95 19.77 13.85
N SER A 267 -9.02 20.71 14.76
CA SER A 267 -7.88 21.58 15.11
C SER A 267 -6.87 20.90 16.03
N ILE A 268 -7.18 19.71 16.57
CA ILE A 268 -6.31 18.94 17.46
C ILE A 268 -5.08 18.46 16.66
N ARG A 269 -3.93 18.48 17.35
CA ARG A 269 -2.65 18.00 16.80
C ARG A 269 -2.09 16.88 17.66
N THR A 270 -1.28 16.03 17.04
CA THR A 270 -0.36 15.17 17.79
C THR A 270 0.85 15.99 18.26
N ILE A 271 1.65 15.43 19.16
CA ILE A 271 2.94 16.04 19.55
C ILE A 271 3.93 16.10 18.38
N GLN A 272 3.76 15.24 17.35
CA GLN A 272 4.52 15.23 16.11
C GLN A 272 3.98 16.24 15.07
N GLY A 273 2.86 16.92 15.37
CA GLY A 273 2.26 17.95 14.53
C GLY A 273 1.20 17.47 13.54
N GLU A 274 0.92 16.16 13.46
CA GLU A 274 -0.12 15.65 12.59
C GLU A 274 -1.51 16.10 13.04
N GLN A 275 -2.41 16.30 12.08
CA GLN A 275 -3.80 16.63 12.37
C GLN A 275 -4.56 15.40 12.86
N VAL A 276 -5.12 15.47 14.06
CA VAL A 276 -6.02 14.44 14.58
C VAL A 276 -7.33 14.45 13.79
N LEU A 277 -7.75 13.28 13.33
CA LEU A 277 -9.02 13.07 12.61
C LEU A 277 -10.09 12.45 13.50
N ALA A 278 -9.69 11.54 14.40
CA ALA A 278 -10.61 10.90 15.34
C ALA A 278 -9.89 10.52 16.63
N ILE A 279 -10.64 10.58 17.72
CA ILE A 279 -10.28 10.03 19.04
C ILE A 279 -11.47 9.22 19.51
N ASP A 280 -11.25 7.93 19.75
CA ASP A 280 -12.24 7.02 20.29
C ASP A 280 -11.73 6.44 21.61
N ALA A 281 -12.01 7.12 22.70
CA ALA A 281 -11.48 6.74 24.00
C ALA A 281 -11.99 5.36 24.46
N ARG A 282 -13.24 5.01 24.14
CA ARG A 282 -13.82 3.71 24.47
C ARG A 282 -13.08 2.56 23.77
N ASN A 283 -12.79 2.72 22.49
CA ASN A 283 -12.08 1.70 21.72
C ASN A 283 -10.55 1.89 21.76
N LYS A 284 -10.06 2.91 22.47
CA LYS A 284 -8.63 3.21 22.62
C LYS A 284 -7.93 3.42 21.26
N ILE A 285 -8.55 4.23 20.36
CA ILE A 285 -8.09 4.50 19.00
C ILE A 285 -7.82 5.99 18.84
N LEU A 286 -6.67 6.32 18.26
CA LEU A 286 -6.32 7.65 17.75
C LEU A 286 -6.07 7.54 16.25
N ILE A 287 -6.69 8.42 15.45
CA ILE A 287 -6.49 8.51 14.01
C ILE A 287 -5.96 9.90 13.67
N ALA A 288 -4.81 9.95 13.01
CA ALA A 288 -4.18 11.19 12.58
C ALA A 288 -3.97 11.19 11.05
N ARG A 289 -3.94 12.39 10.46
CA ARG A 289 -3.65 12.60 9.05
C ARG A 289 -2.16 12.78 8.84
N VAL A 290 -1.57 11.95 7.98
CA VAL A 290 -0.22 12.15 7.49
C VAL A 290 -0.26 12.76 6.09
N LYS A 291 0.64 13.73 5.83
CA LYS A 291 0.70 14.44 4.56
C LYS A 291 2.12 14.87 4.24
N GLY A 292 2.55 14.63 3.01
CA GLY A 292 3.79 15.14 2.44
C GLY A 292 3.56 15.81 1.09
N SER A 293 4.63 16.10 0.37
CA SER A 293 4.55 16.73 -0.96
C SER A 293 3.92 15.82 -2.02
N THR A 294 4.09 14.50 -1.89
CA THR A 294 3.62 13.49 -2.87
C THR A 294 2.50 12.63 -2.35
N TYR A 295 2.18 12.68 -1.05
CA TYR A 295 1.27 11.74 -0.43
C TYR A 295 0.33 12.36 0.59
N ARG A 296 -0.77 11.67 0.80
CA ARG A 296 -1.74 11.86 1.86
C ARG A 296 -2.17 10.49 2.37
N GLY A 297 -2.30 10.35 3.69
CA GLY A 297 -2.70 9.08 4.32
C GLY A 297 -3.22 9.27 5.72
N VAL A 298 -3.39 8.17 6.41
CA VAL A 298 -3.81 8.10 7.81
C VAL A 298 -2.85 7.24 8.61
N LEU A 299 -2.55 7.71 9.81
CA LEU A 299 -1.89 6.96 10.86
C LEU A 299 -2.94 6.60 11.89
N VAL A 300 -3.02 5.32 12.26
CA VAL A 300 -3.96 4.81 13.26
C VAL A 300 -3.18 4.18 14.38
N ILE A 301 -3.35 4.68 15.57
CA ILE A 301 -2.73 4.16 16.79
C ILE A 301 -3.82 3.46 17.61
N MET A 302 -3.62 2.16 17.82
CA MET A 302 -4.49 1.28 18.56
C MET A 302 -3.79 0.88 19.85
N LYS A 303 -4.30 1.36 20.99
CA LYS A 303 -3.62 1.30 22.29
C LYS A 303 -3.64 -0.08 22.95
N ASP A 304 -4.46 -1.00 22.47
CA ASP A 304 -4.65 -2.32 23.08
C ASP A 304 -4.28 -3.43 22.08
N PRO A 305 -3.02 -3.89 22.06
CA PRO A 305 -2.56 -4.86 21.08
C PRO A 305 -3.30 -6.21 21.17
N SER A 306 -3.86 -6.57 22.34
CA SER A 306 -4.61 -7.81 22.53
C SER A 306 -5.91 -7.91 21.70
N ARG A 307 -6.33 -6.79 21.10
CA ARG A 307 -7.56 -6.69 20.30
C ARG A 307 -7.30 -6.76 18.79
N LEU A 308 -6.04 -6.84 18.39
CA LEU A 308 -5.65 -7.01 16.98
C LEU A 308 -5.54 -8.50 16.66
N SER A 309 -6.08 -8.92 15.52
CA SER A 309 -5.91 -10.26 14.96
C SER A 309 -6.00 -10.22 13.45
N LEU A 310 -5.51 -11.26 12.78
CA LEU A 310 -5.70 -11.44 11.33
C LEU A 310 -6.89 -12.35 11.08
N GLN A 311 -7.89 -11.87 10.35
CA GLN A 311 -9.12 -12.59 10.07
C GLN A 311 -9.19 -13.00 8.61
N ALA A 312 -9.43 -14.28 8.34
CA ALA A 312 -9.59 -14.79 6.98
C ALA A 312 -10.95 -14.37 6.40
N ALA A 313 -10.97 -14.09 5.09
CA ALA A 313 -12.24 -13.95 4.37
C ALA A 313 -13.05 -15.25 4.48
N SER A 314 -14.34 -15.16 4.77
CA SER A 314 -15.21 -16.36 4.90
C SER A 314 -15.31 -17.17 3.61
N THR A 315 -14.96 -16.57 2.49
CA THR A 315 -14.94 -17.15 1.14
C THR A 315 -13.54 -17.46 0.63
N LEU A 316 -12.53 -17.44 1.52
CA LEU A 316 -11.13 -17.76 1.17
C LEU A 316 -11.05 -19.13 0.49
N GLY A 317 -10.24 -19.22 -0.57
CA GLY A 317 -10.15 -20.38 -1.46
C GLY A 317 -11.01 -20.26 -2.73
N SER A 318 -11.97 -19.34 -2.74
CA SER A 318 -12.83 -19.05 -3.90
C SER A 318 -12.70 -17.58 -4.33
N VAL A 319 -13.05 -16.66 -3.45
CA VAL A 319 -12.97 -15.20 -3.66
C VAL A 319 -12.66 -14.53 -2.33
N GLY A 320 -11.88 -13.45 -2.35
CA GLY A 320 -11.64 -12.64 -1.16
C GLY A 320 -12.81 -11.73 -0.80
N GLN A 321 -12.65 -10.97 0.27
CA GLN A 321 -13.62 -9.96 0.71
C GLN A 321 -12.92 -8.62 0.93
N VAL A 322 -13.63 -7.50 0.80
CA VAL A 322 -13.09 -6.19 1.16
C VAL A 322 -12.86 -6.13 2.67
N CYS A 323 -11.80 -5.45 3.12
CA CYS A 323 -11.37 -5.46 4.53
C CYS A 323 -12.48 -5.02 5.50
N GLY A 324 -13.36 -4.08 5.12
CA GLY A 324 -14.48 -3.67 5.95
C GLY A 324 -15.49 -4.79 6.21
N LYS A 325 -15.78 -5.64 5.21
CA LYS A 325 -16.67 -6.79 5.40
C LYS A 325 -16.08 -7.86 6.31
N ILE A 326 -14.76 -8.08 6.19
CA ILE A 326 -14.06 -9.00 7.11
C ILE A 326 -14.13 -8.45 8.52
N ALA A 327 -13.88 -7.14 8.72
CA ALA A 327 -13.96 -6.52 10.03
C ALA A 327 -15.37 -6.60 10.65
N GLU A 328 -16.40 -6.24 9.89
CA GLU A 328 -17.80 -6.32 10.33
C GLU A 328 -18.17 -7.74 10.80
N ALA A 329 -17.77 -8.76 10.04
CA ALA A 329 -18.06 -10.15 10.37
C ALA A 329 -17.40 -10.64 11.68
N HIS A 330 -16.35 -9.97 12.12
CA HIS A 330 -15.57 -10.32 13.33
C HIS A 330 -15.68 -9.28 14.46
N GLY A 331 -16.71 -8.41 14.44
CA GLY A 331 -16.92 -7.40 15.49
C GLY A 331 -15.84 -6.31 15.52
N GLY A 332 -15.15 -6.11 14.40
CA GLY A 332 -14.11 -5.11 14.27
C GLY A 332 -14.63 -3.68 14.23
N VAL A 333 -13.87 -2.77 14.81
CA VAL A 333 -14.05 -1.33 14.63
C VAL A 333 -13.01 -0.74 13.66
N ILE A 334 -11.88 -1.44 13.45
CA ILE A 334 -10.91 -1.21 12.37
C ILE A 334 -10.80 -2.48 11.55
N GLY A 335 -10.73 -2.32 10.23
CA GLY A 335 -10.32 -3.36 9.29
C GLY A 335 -9.34 -2.80 8.29
N MET A 336 -8.19 -3.43 8.11
CA MET A 336 -7.18 -2.98 7.15
C MET A 336 -6.59 -4.15 6.35
N THR A 337 -5.93 -3.82 5.27
CA THR A 337 -5.21 -4.77 4.42
C THR A 337 -4.36 -5.75 5.24
N GLY A 338 -4.45 -7.02 4.88
CA GLY A 338 -3.61 -8.10 5.38
C GLY A 338 -2.61 -8.60 4.34
N SER A 339 -2.75 -9.89 3.94
CA SER A 339 -1.85 -10.55 2.99
C SER A 339 -2.04 -10.09 1.55
N GLY A 340 -0.99 -10.25 0.75
CA GLY A 340 -1.10 -10.26 -0.71
C GLY A 340 -1.84 -11.50 -1.24
N PHE A 341 -2.17 -11.49 -2.52
CA PHE A 341 -2.85 -12.60 -3.18
C PHE A 341 -2.35 -12.77 -4.62
N ILE A 342 -2.58 -13.95 -5.18
CA ILE A 342 -2.21 -14.25 -6.56
C ILE A 342 -3.03 -13.39 -7.52
N ASP A 343 -2.34 -12.53 -8.26
CA ASP A 343 -2.93 -11.46 -9.05
C ASP A 343 -2.36 -11.40 -10.49
N PRO A 344 -2.58 -12.41 -11.32
CA PRO A 344 -2.06 -12.45 -12.68
C PRO A 344 -2.65 -11.31 -13.52
N GLY A 345 -1.76 -10.39 -13.95
CA GLY A 345 -2.16 -9.24 -14.77
C GLY A 345 -3.13 -8.25 -14.10
N GLY A 346 -3.25 -8.25 -12.77
CA GLY A 346 -4.15 -7.36 -12.04
C GLY A 346 -5.60 -7.81 -11.99
N THR A 347 -5.90 -9.08 -12.34
CA THR A 347 -7.27 -9.64 -12.42
C THR A 347 -7.64 -10.59 -11.29
N GLY A 348 -6.77 -10.82 -10.33
CA GLY A 348 -7.01 -11.66 -9.16
C GLY A 348 -8.20 -11.20 -8.35
N ASN A 349 -8.90 -12.13 -7.71
CA ASN A 349 -10.11 -11.89 -6.94
C ASN A 349 -9.92 -12.00 -5.42
N GLY A 350 -8.66 -12.06 -4.93
CA GLY A 350 -8.35 -12.19 -3.51
C GLY A 350 -8.65 -13.58 -2.90
N GLY A 351 -9.05 -14.56 -3.69
CA GLY A 351 -9.39 -15.89 -3.19
C GLY A 351 -8.18 -16.79 -2.92
N THR A 352 -7.02 -16.48 -3.46
CA THR A 352 -5.80 -17.28 -3.31
C THR A 352 -4.68 -16.43 -2.74
N LEU A 353 -4.16 -16.82 -1.57
CA LEU A 353 -3.02 -16.17 -0.92
C LEU A 353 -1.77 -16.17 -1.80
N ALA A 354 -1.02 -15.09 -1.74
CA ALA A 354 0.38 -15.05 -2.11
C ALA A 354 1.20 -15.11 -0.81
N GLY A 355 1.89 -16.22 -0.58
CA GLY A 355 2.65 -16.44 0.64
C GLY A 355 1.86 -17.18 1.74
N TYR A 356 2.49 -17.24 2.90
CA TYR A 356 1.92 -17.85 4.10
C TYR A 356 1.16 -16.81 4.93
N ALA A 357 0.05 -17.25 5.52
CA ALA A 357 -0.63 -16.52 6.58
C ALA A 357 -1.12 -17.48 7.67
N MET A 358 -1.17 -16.99 8.89
CA MET A 358 -1.85 -17.62 10.01
C MET A 358 -2.95 -16.71 10.50
N CYS A 359 -4.17 -17.21 10.62
CA CYS A 359 -5.32 -16.47 11.13
C CYS A 359 -5.87 -17.22 12.35
N ASN A 360 -5.77 -16.64 13.54
CA ASN A 360 -6.18 -17.27 14.80
C ASN A 360 -5.64 -18.70 14.95
N GLY A 361 -4.33 -18.90 14.76
CA GLY A 361 -3.65 -20.20 14.87
C GLY A 361 -3.87 -21.15 13.69
N LYS A 362 -4.68 -20.79 12.69
CA LYS A 362 -4.91 -21.60 11.50
C LYS A 362 -4.06 -21.12 10.33
N SER A 363 -3.22 -22.01 9.81
CA SER A 363 -2.31 -21.73 8.69
C SER A 363 -3.00 -21.82 7.34
N TYR A 364 -2.59 -20.96 6.42
CA TYR A 364 -3.04 -20.90 5.03
C TYR A 364 -1.88 -20.57 4.09
N GLY A 365 -1.97 -21.02 2.85
CA GLY A 365 -0.95 -20.76 1.83
C GLY A 365 0.34 -21.53 2.05
N SER A 366 1.41 -21.06 1.46
CA SER A 366 2.77 -21.61 1.58
C SER A 366 3.77 -20.46 1.65
N HIS A 367 4.92 -20.69 2.29
CA HIS A 367 5.93 -19.65 2.45
C HIS A 367 6.38 -19.04 1.12
N MET A 368 6.57 -17.71 1.10
CA MET A 368 7.15 -16.99 -0.04
C MET A 368 8.63 -17.34 -0.23
N GLY A 369 9.30 -17.74 0.85
CA GLY A 369 10.68 -18.19 0.83
C GLY A 369 11.69 -17.05 0.88
N TYR A 370 12.84 -17.32 0.30
CA TYR A 370 14.03 -16.48 0.33
C TYR A 370 13.77 -14.99 0.01
N GLY A 371 14.26 -14.10 0.87
CA GLY A 371 14.17 -12.65 0.69
C GLY A 371 12.83 -12.02 1.07
N TYR A 372 11.86 -12.80 1.56
CA TYR A 372 10.63 -12.28 2.14
C TYR A 372 10.66 -12.31 3.66
N LYS A 373 9.82 -11.51 4.29
CA LYS A 373 9.67 -11.42 5.73
C LYS A 373 8.29 -11.89 6.16
N ARG A 374 8.20 -12.36 7.39
CA ARG A 374 6.95 -12.73 8.05
C ARG A 374 6.78 -11.87 9.30
N LEU A 375 5.68 -11.13 9.36
CA LEU A 375 5.20 -10.46 10.56
C LEU A 375 4.35 -11.46 11.33
N GLU A 376 4.70 -11.71 12.59
CA GLU A 376 4.01 -12.62 13.52
C GLU A 376 3.45 -11.81 14.69
N LEU A 377 2.18 -12.02 15.02
CA LEU A 377 1.56 -11.64 16.30
C LEU A 377 1.68 -12.82 17.24
N HIS A 378 2.23 -12.61 18.43
CA HIS A 378 2.41 -13.66 19.43
C HIS A 378 1.40 -13.53 20.57
N LYS A 379 1.30 -14.59 21.39
CA LYS A 379 0.42 -14.68 22.58
C LYS A 379 0.72 -13.60 23.63
N ASP A 380 1.91 -13.06 23.64
CA ASP A 380 2.33 -11.92 24.48
C ASP A 380 1.85 -10.57 23.95
N ASN A 381 1.10 -10.55 22.84
CA ASN A 381 0.63 -9.38 22.11
C ASN A 381 1.74 -8.54 21.49
N ARG A 382 2.92 -9.13 21.23
CA ARG A 382 4.02 -8.49 20.51
C ARG A 382 4.06 -8.89 19.05
N ILE A 383 4.54 -7.95 18.23
CA ILE A 383 4.87 -8.18 16.83
C ILE A 383 6.33 -8.60 16.72
N TYR A 384 6.58 -9.70 16.02
CA TYR A 384 7.91 -10.15 15.61
C TYR A 384 8.02 -10.16 14.09
N ILE A 385 9.20 -9.85 13.56
CA ILE A 385 9.47 -9.88 12.13
C ILE A 385 10.63 -10.85 11.90
N ARG A 386 10.35 -11.91 11.10
CA ARG A 386 11.30 -12.99 10.85
C ARG A 386 11.42 -13.27 9.35
N ASP A 387 12.46 -13.99 8.95
CA ASP A 387 12.54 -14.49 7.58
C ASP A 387 11.40 -15.45 7.27
N SER A 388 10.84 -15.36 6.05
CA SER A 388 9.71 -16.18 5.61
C SER A 388 10.04 -17.70 5.64
N ASP A 389 11.30 -18.09 5.39
CA ASP A 389 11.77 -19.46 5.39
C ASP A 389 12.17 -19.99 6.78
N SER A 390 12.12 -19.16 7.82
CA SER A 390 12.30 -19.60 9.20
C SER A 390 11.09 -20.38 9.71
N SER A 391 11.27 -21.20 10.73
CA SER A 391 10.15 -21.88 11.39
C SER A 391 9.22 -20.86 12.07
N VAL A 392 7.91 -21.09 11.96
CA VAL A 392 6.91 -20.29 12.68
C VAL A 392 7.01 -20.58 14.17
N SER A 393 7.01 -19.54 14.99
CA SER A 393 7.06 -19.70 16.44
C SER A 393 5.79 -20.41 16.96
N PRO A 394 5.89 -21.30 17.98
CA PRO A 394 4.73 -21.91 18.61
C PRO A 394 3.85 -20.91 19.38
N ASP A 395 4.35 -19.70 19.60
CA ASP A 395 3.61 -18.63 20.24
C ASP A 395 2.87 -17.72 19.26
N THR A 396 3.08 -17.94 17.95
CA THR A 396 2.40 -17.19 16.90
C THR A 396 0.90 -17.49 16.91
N THR A 397 0.08 -16.46 16.98
CA THR A 397 -1.38 -16.54 16.84
C THR A 397 -1.82 -16.13 15.43
N ASP A 398 -1.15 -15.13 14.86
CA ASP A 398 -1.45 -14.58 13.55
C ASP A 398 -0.16 -14.23 12.81
N ALA A 399 -0.14 -14.39 11.50
CA ALA A 399 1.03 -14.04 10.69
C ALA A 399 0.67 -13.69 9.26
N VAL A 400 1.49 -12.81 8.65
CA VAL A 400 1.46 -12.51 7.21
C VAL A 400 2.88 -12.45 6.66
N GLU A 401 3.06 -12.86 5.42
CA GLU A 401 4.31 -12.70 4.69
C GLU A 401 4.20 -11.58 3.66
N PHE A 402 5.20 -10.71 3.64
CA PHE A 402 5.36 -9.67 2.62
C PHE A 402 6.82 -9.14 2.62
N SER A 403 7.07 -8.03 1.92
CA SER A 403 8.39 -7.39 1.82
C SER A 403 8.24 -5.90 1.51
N PRO A 404 9.18 -5.07 1.98
CA PRO A 404 10.25 -5.35 2.93
C PRO A 404 9.80 -5.18 4.39
N ALA A 405 10.60 -5.66 5.34
CA ALA A 405 10.62 -5.12 6.69
C ALA A 405 11.10 -3.67 6.64
N MET A 406 10.61 -2.83 7.53
CA MET A 406 10.95 -1.40 7.57
C MET A 406 11.75 -1.04 8.80
N ILE A 407 11.33 -1.53 9.96
CA ILE A 407 11.94 -1.32 11.26
C ILE A 407 11.99 -2.68 11.96
N ILE A 408 13.15 -3.03 12.49
CA ILE A 408 13.37 -4.23 13.31
C ILE A 408 14.14 -3.79 14.55
N ASP A 409 13.61 -4.07 15.74
CA ASP A 409 14.17 -3.72 17.04
C ASP A 409 14.57 -2.23 17.15
N GLY A 410 13.67 -1.35 16.67
CA GLY A 410 13.86 0.10 16.66
C GLY A 410 14.77 0.61 15.54
N GLU A 411 15.50 -0.26 14.85
CA GLU A 411 16.43 0.12 13.80
C GLU A 411 15.76 0.10 12.42
N THR A 412 15.92 1.19 11.65
CA THR A 412 15.42 1.27 10.29
C THR A 412 16.27 0.41 9.34
N VAL A 413 15.69 -0.67 8.82
CA VAL A 413 16.36 -1.61 7.89
C VAL A 413 16.15 -1.27 6.42
N VAL A 414 15.46 -0.17 6.13
CA VAL A 414 15.29 0.42 4.79
C VAL A 414 15.75 1.87 4.79
N ASN A 415 16.41 2.30 3.72
CA ASN A 415 16.84 3.69 3.58
C ASN A 415 16.65 4.17 2.14
N ALA A 416 16.88 5.45 1.87
CA ALA A 416 16.70 6.05 0.55
C ALA A 416 17.55 5.42 -0.57
N ARG A 417 18.57 4.62 -0.22
CA ARG A 417 19.42 3.89 -1.18
C ARG A 417 19.04 2.41 -1.29
N SER A 418 18.07 1.94 -0.50
CA SER A 418 17.72 0.52 -0.36
C SER A 418 16.80 -0.02 -1.45
N GLY A 419 16.73 0.56 -2.61
CA GLY A 419 15.98 -0.02 -3.73
C GLY A 419 14.45 0.02 -3.64
N PHE A 420 13.84 0.59 -2.57
CA PHE A 420 12.39 0.67 -2.35
C PHE A 420 11.87 2.12 -2.48
N SER A 421 12.33 2.82 -3.53
CA SER A 421 12.04 4.25 -3.73
C SER A 421 10.76 4.53 -4.52
N ASP A 422 10.05 3.50 -4.97
CA ASP A 422 8.82 3.64 -5.75
C ASP A 422 7.70 4.30 -4.95
N LEU A 423 6.98 5.22 -5.61
CA LEU A 423 5.85 5.91 -5.02
C LEU A 423 4.56 5.13 -5.29
N GLN A 424 4.02 4.49 -4.25
CA GLN A 424 2.84 3.65 -4.35
C GLN A 424 1.85 3.98 -3.22
N PRO A 425 0.56 3.59 -3.37
CA PRO A 425 -0.30 3.39 -2.21
C PRO A 425 0.32 2.34 -1.31
N ARG A 426 0.41 2.59 0.01
CA ARG A 426 1.05 1.70 0.97
C ARG A 426 0.13 1.35 2.13
N ALA A 427 0.27 0.13 2.61
CA ALA A 427 -0.25 -0.31 3.89
C ALA A 427 0.94 -0.84 4.70
N CYS A 428 1.07 -0.36 5.93
CA CYS A 428 2.15 -0.75 6.83
C CYS A 428 1.55 -1.02 8.21
N LEU A 429 2.09 -2.03 8.89
CA LEU A 429 1.72 -2.37 10.25
C LEU A 429 2.98 -2.48 11.09
N GLY A 430 2.92 -1.97 12.32
CA GLY A 430 4.00 -2.06 13.27
C GLY A 430 3.52 -1.94 14.71
N GLN A 431 4.47 -2.00 15.62
CA GLN A 431 4.24 -1.87 17.06
C GLN A 431 5.29 -0.93 17.66
N SER A 432 4.84 -0.01 18.53
CA SER A 432 5.73 0.88 19.25
C SER A 432 6.43 0.17 20.41
N LYS A 433 7.50 0.79 20.93
CA LYS A 433 8.18 0.33 22.16
C LYS A 433 7.27 0.31 23.39
N TYR A 434 6.13 0.99 23.33
CA TYR A 434 5.11 1.05 24.38
C TYR A 434 4.00 0.00 24.20
N GLY A 435 4.08 -0.80 23.15
CA GLY A 435 3.15 -1.88 22.85
C GLY A 435 1.97 -1.49 21.97
N GLU A 436 1.75 -0.18 21.64
CA GLU A 436 0.66 0.19 20.76
C GLU A 436 0.87 -0.33 19.35
N ILE A 437 -0.23 -0.75 18.73
CA ILE A 437 -0.23 -1.09 17.31
C ILE A 437 -0.36 0.18 16.47
N ILE A 438 0.52 0.33 15.50
CA ILE A 438 0.54 1.47 14.59
C ILE A 438 0.31 0.99 13.17
N ALA A 439 -0.78 1.46 12.56
CA ALA A 439 -1.09 1.22 11.15
C ALA A 439 -0.91 2.52 10.37
N LEU A 440 -0.10 2.48 9.30
CA LEU A 440 0.09 3.59 8.38
C LEU A 440 -0.43 3.19 7.00
N LEU A 441 -1.47 3.90 6.53
CA LEU A 441 -2.01 3.67 5.19
C LEU A 441 -1.98 4.97 4.39
N VAL A 442 -1.44 4.88 3.17
CA VAL A 442 -1.19 6.04 2.32
C VAL A 442 -1.86 5.85 0.98
N GLU A 443 -2.64 6.87 0.58
CA GLU A 443 -3.24 6.97 -0.75
C GLU A 443 -2.15 7.09 -1.82
N GLY A 444 -2.41 6.61 -3.03
CA GLY A 444 -1.52 6.79 -4.17
C GLY A 444 -2.22 6.65 -5.51
N ARG A 445 -1.50 6.92 -6.58
CA ARG A 445 -2.01 6.90 -7.97
C ARG A 445 -3.20 7.84 -8.20
N LEU A 446 -3.31 8.88 -7.37
CA LEU A 446 -4.32 9.93 -7.44
C LEU A 446 -3.65 11.28 -7.72
N THR A 447 -4.37 12.21 -8.35
CA THR A 447 -3.86 13.56 -8.62
C THR A 447 -3.49 14.34 -7.35
N THR A 448 -4.10 13.98 -6.21
CA THR A 448 -3.88 14.60 -4.89
C THR A 448 -2.91 13.80 -4.00
N SER A 449 -2.52 12.61 -4.43
CA SER A 449 -1.59 11.72 -3.73
C SER A 449 -0.99 10.76 -4.73
N VAL A 450 0.25 11.00 -5.15
CA VAL A 450 0.98 10.12 -6.08
C VAL A 450 1.34 8.80 -5.39
N GLY A 451 1.70 8.89 -4.12
CA GLY A 451 2.10 7.78 -3.27
C GLY A 451 3.32 8.13 -2.40
N ILE A 452 3.75 7.15 -1.63
CA ILE A 452 4.87 7.25 -0.70
C ILE A 452 5.87 6.11 -0.94
N SER A 453 7.16 6.36 -0.68
CA SER A 453 8.19 5.32 -0.69
C SER A 453 8.22 4.55 0.63
N VAL A 454 8.76 3.33 0.61
CA VAL A 454 8.91 2.53 1.86
C VAL A 454 9.83 3.22 2.87
N PRO A 455 10.99 3.80 2.49
CA PRO A 455 11.81 4.58 3.42
C PRO A 455 11.07 5.76 4.07
N ASP A 456 10.19 6.44 3.33
CA ASP A 456 9.39 7.53 3.89
C ASP A 456 8.31 7.01 4.86
N CYS A 457 7.74 5.80 4.61
CA CYS A 457 6.86 5.13 5.57
C CYS A 457 7.62 4.79 6.85
N ALA A 458 8.83 4.22 6.75
CA ALA A 458 9.69 3.92 7.88
C ALA A 458 9.97 5.19 8.71
N ALA A 459 10.33 6.30 8.05
CA ALA A 459 10.60 7.57 8.70
C ALA A 459 9.38 8.14 9.47
N ILE A 460 8.15 7.92 8.97
CA ILE A 460 6.94 8.29 9.71
C ILE A 460 6.78 7.40 10.94
N MET A 461 6.90 6.08 10.80
CA MET A 461 6.69 5.13 11.89
C MET A 461 7.78 5.23 12.97
N THR A 462 9.03 5.54 12.60
CA THR A 462 10.11 5.81 13.56
C THR A 462 9.79 7.02 14.46
N LYS A 463 9.14 8.08 13.94
CA LYS A 463 8.71 9.23 14.75
C LYS A 463 7.68 8.86 15.82
N HIS A 464 7.00 7.74 15.65
CA HIS A 464 6.04 7.17 16.59
C HIS A 464 6.61 5.99 17.38
N ASP A 465 7.93 5.97 17.57
CA ASP A 465 8.64 5.02 18.40
C ASP A 465 8.39 3.54 18.02
N CYS A 466 8.16 3.24 16.74
CA CYS A 466 8.01 1.85 16.31
C CYS A 466 9.28 1.04 16.53
N MET A 467 9.14 -0.10 17.20
CA MET A 467 10.17 -1.12 17.34
C MET A 467 10.15 -2.10 16.17
N GLN A 468 8.95 -2.51 15.75
CA GLN A 468 8.74 -3.43 14.63
C GLN A 468 7.82 -2.79 13.63
N ALA A 469 8.16 -2.79 12.34
CA ALA A 469 7.27 -2.34 11.28
C ALA A 469 7.55 -3.05 9.95
N MET A 470 6.50 -3.47 9.26
CA MET A 470 6.57 -4.13 7.96
C MET A 470 5.61 -3.49 6.95
N ASN A 471 6.08 -3.37 5.70
CA ASN A 471 5.22 -3.06 4.57
C ASN A 471 4.37 -4.29 4.23
N LEU A 472 3.10 -4.06 3.94
CA LEU A 472 2.11 -5.07 3.55
C LEU A 472 1.68 -4.87 2.10
N ASP A 473 0.65 -5.63 1.65
CA ASP A 473 0.10 -5.48 0.30
C ASP A 473 -0.41 -4.05 0.06
N GLY A 474 0.07 -3.45 -0.99
CA GLY A 474 -0.13 -2.06 -1.34
C GLY A 474 -1.09 -1.87 -2.53
N GLY A 475 -0.86 -0.80 -3.28
CA GLY A 475 -1.66 -0.52 -4.48
C GLY A 475 -3.15 -0.34 -4.17
N THR A 476 -4.02 -0.95 -4.96
CA THR A 476 -5.48 -0.87 -4.77
C THR A 476 -5.98 -1.71 -3.58
N SER A 477 -5.12 -2.58 -3.03
CA SER A 477 -5.40 -3.33 -1.80
C SER A 477 -5.23 -2.49 -0.54
N ALA A 478 -4.38 -1.44 -0.57
CA ALA A 478 -4.12 -0.57 0.58
C ALA A 478 -5.37 0.20 0.99
N MET A 479 -6.14 -0.35 1.89
CA MET A 479 -7.39 0.23 2.40
C MET A 479 -7.51 0.07 3.90
N ILE A 480 -8.20 1.03 4.52
CA ILE A 480 -8.61 0.96 5.93
C ILE A 480 -10.06 1.38 6.08
N TRP A 481 -10.77 0.60 6.84
CA TRP A 481 -12.15 0.80 7.23
C TRP A 481 -12.23 1.10 8.73
N TYR A 482 -13.05 2.06 9.11
CA TYR A 482 -13.29 2.46 10.51
C TYR A 482 -14.78 2.67 10.73
N LYS A 483 -15.37 1.91 11.64
CA LYS A 483 -16.78 2.07 12.07
C LYS A 483 -17.77 2.32 10.92
N GLY A 484 -17.83 1.44 9.96
CA GLY A 484 -18.81 1.50 8.85
C GLY A 484 -18.36 2.28 7.61
N LYS A 485 -17.18 2.91 7.60
CA LYS A 485 -16.70 3.72 6.47
C LYS A 485 -15.24 3.51 6.15
N TYR A 486 -14.87 3.64 4.87
CA TYR A 486 -13.47 3.75 4.44
C TYR A 486 -12.97 5.18 4.66
N ILE A 487 -11.87 5.33 5.39
CA ILE A 487 -11.32 6.63 5.80
C ILE A 487 -10.17 7.11 4.90
N MET A 488 -9.95 6.42 3.79
CA MET A 488 -9.04 6.81 2.71
C MET A 488 -9.66 6.48 1.36
N ARG A 489 -9.12 7.05 0.28
CA ARG A 489 -9.57 6.79 -1.08
C ARG A 489 -8.77 5.66 -1.70
N SER A 490 -9.46 4.78 -2.40
CA SER A 490 -8.83 3.75 -3.23
C SER A 490 -8.02 4.38 -4.37
N SER A 491 -6.93 3.75 -4.74
CA SER A 491 -6.13 4.10 -5.93
C SER A 491 -6.86 3.82 -7.26
N ASN A 492 -7.95 3.06 -7.20
CA ASN A 492 -8.87 2.84 -8.32
C ASN A 492 -10.26 3.39 -7.95
N PRO A 493 -10.69 4.51 -8.57
CA PRO A 493 -11.99 5.12 -8.25
C PRO A 493 -13.20 4.22 -8.50
N ALA A 494 -13.08 3.20 -9.37
CA ALA A 494 -14.14 2.22 -9.60
C ALA A 494 -14.27 1.19 -8.46
N LEU A 495 -13.25 1.07 -7.61
CA LEU A 495 -13.20 0.14 -6.47
C LEU A 495 -13.10 0.94 -5.17
N THR A 496 -14.14 1.66 -4.79
CA THR A 496 -14.13 2.58 -3.64
C THR A 496 -13.80 1.92 -2.30
N ALA A 497 -14.10 0.62 -2.16
CA ALA A 497 -13.75 -0.21 -1.02
C ALA A 497 -12.38 -0.94 -1.17
N GLY A 498 -11.64 -0.68 -2.24
CA GLY A 498 -10.43 -1.40 -2.60
C GLY A 498 -10.70 -2.76 -3.24
N ARG A 499 -9.67 -3.59 -3.26
CA ARG A 499 -9.73 -4.98 -3.76
C ARG A 499 -10.35 -5.91 -2.71
N THR A 500 -10.89 -7.02 -3.18
CA THR A 500 -11.18 -8.18 -2.33
C THR A 500 -9.86 -8.84 -1.92
N LEU A 501 -9.73 -9.17 -0.63
CA LEU A 501 -8.52 -9.64 0.03
C LEU A 501 -8.74 -11.03 0.62
N PRO A 502 -7.70 -11.86 0.76
CA PRO A 502 -7.80 -13.18 1.39
C PRO A 502 -8.04 -13.09 2.91
N ASN A 503 -7.54 -12.03 3.53
CA ASN A 503 -7.68 -11.75 4.95
C ASN A 503 -7.50 -10.25 5.22
N ALA A 504 -7.80 -9.83 6.43
CA ALA A 504 -7.61 -8.46 6.90
C ALA A 504 -7.17 -8.46 8.36
N PHE A 505 -6.32 -7.52 8.75
CA PHE A 505 -6.13 -7.20 10.16
C PHE A 505 -7.38 -6.51 10.69
N VAL A 506 -7.88 -7.01 11.79
CA VAL A 506 -9.09 -6.56 12.46
C VAL A 506 -8.78 -6.20 13.90
N TYR A 507 -9.15 -4.98 14.30
CA TYR A 507 -9.10 -4.54 15.69
C TYR A 507 -10.53 -4.48 16.21
N THR A 508 -10.83 -5.27 17.26
CA THR A 508 -12.18 -5.44 17.77
C THR A 508 -12.63 -4.28 18.67
N GLY A 509 -13.95 -4.03 18.71
CA GLY A 509 -14.57 -3.05 19.62
C GLY A 509 -14.66 -3.51 21.07
N ASN A 510 -14.92 -2.54 21.99
CA ASN A 510 -15.34 -2.82 23.36
C ASN A 510 -16.82 -3.15 23.41
#